data_e714b06c04f5fadd5e7687faa78683e7
#
_entry.id   e714b06c04f5fadd5e7687faa78683e7
#
_cell.length_a   1.000
_cell.length_b   1.000
_cell.length_c   1.000
_cell.angle_alpha   90.00
_cell.angle_beta   90.00
_cell.angle_gamma   90.00
#
_symmetry.space_group_name_H-M   'P 1'
#
loop_
_entity.id
_entity.type
_entity.pdbx_description
1 polymer ?
#
loop_
_entity_poly.entity_id
_entity_poly.type
_entity_poly.pdbx_seq_one_letter_code
_entity_poly.pdbx_strand_id
1 'polypeptide(L)'
;MPARAAPGAEGRFRAERELFGEKRGRNGSGRAVPCRPEGRMKKEQVAHCRFSVWYPLFRTVTIRSVILPLPDNVKEYLLDDGTLVVSGREDPPMHAQEGSDDAEEIQWSDDENTTTLKAPEFPEFTAKVEEAISSLGGSVFPKLNWSAPRDAYWIAMNSSLKCKALSDIFLLFKSSDFITRDLTQPFIHCTDDSPDPSLDYELVLRKWCELIPGAEFRCFVKENKLIGISQRDYTQYYDHISTQCEEICRSIQEFFEKHIQYKFLDEDFVFDVYRDSRGKVWLIDFNPFGEVTDSLLFTWDELTSGRNLKGDQSEEEATEQDYPVFRCTNSKVTVQPSPYLSYRLPKDFVDLSTGEDVHKLIDFLKLKRNQQDDD
;
A
#
# COMPACT_ATOMS: atom_id res chain seq x y z
N MET A 1 36.86 -20.58 -19.17
CA MET A 1 36.52 -20.43 -17.75
C MET A 1 35.28 -19.56 -17.64
N PRO A 2 34.13 -20.08 -17.18
CA PRO A 2 32.90 -19.30 -17.13
C PRO A 2 32.84 -18.47 -15.83
N ALA A 3 32.35 -17.24 -15.97
CA ALA A 3 32.14 -16.27 -14.91
C ALA A 3 31.08 -16.77 -13.91
N ARG A 4 31.33 -16.58 -12.62
CA ARG A 4 30.41 -16.88 -11.53
C ARG A 4 29.31 -15.80 -11.48
N ALA A 5 28.05 -16.25 -11.53
CA ALA A 5 26.89 -15.43 -11.23
C ALA A 5 26.82 -15.15 -9.73
N ALA A 6 26.44 -13.94 -9.36
CA ALA A 6 26.22 -13.52 -7.97
C ALA A 6 24.89 -14.09 -7.43
N PRO A 7 24.82 -14.47 -6.14
CA PRO A 7 23.59 -14.97 -5.52
C PRO A 7 22.77 -13.77 -4.99
N GLY A 8 21.82 -13.31 -5.76
CA GLY A 8 20.89 -12.30 -5.29
C GLY A 8 19.46 -12.78 -5.56
N ALA A 9 18.63 -12.79 -4.56
CA ALA A 9 17.19 -12.91 -4.53
C ALA A 9 16.58 -14.10 -3.77
N GLU A 10 17.25 -15.25 -3.65
CA GLU A 10 16.66 -16.41 -2.95
C GLU A 10 16.68 -16.32 -1.41
N GLY A 11 17.43 -15.39 -0.83
CA GLY A 11 17.57 -15.28 0.65
C GLY A 11 16.41 -14.54 1.34
N ARG A 12 15.69 -13.70 0.66
CA ARG A 12 14.61 -12.88 1.28
C ARG A 12 13.30 -13.66 1.50
N PHE A 13 13.03 -14.67 0.70
CA PHE A 13 11.78 -15.46 0.81
C PHE A 13 11.81 -16.57 1.87
N ARG A 14 12.97 -16.85 2.50
CA ARG A 14 13.07 -17.92 3.48
C ARG A 14 12.66 -17.51 4.89
N ALA A 15 12.70 -16.22 5.21
CA ALA A 15 12.33 -15.68 6.52
C ALA A 15 10.81 -15.65 6.79
N GLU A 16 10.00 -15.50 5.74
CA GLU A 16 8.53 -15.48 5.90
C GLU A 16 7.91 -16.87 6.09
N ARG A 17 8.60 -17.96 5.73
CA ARG A 17 8.10 -19.33 5.91
C ARG A 17 8.23 -19.90 7.32
N GLU A 18 9.06 -19.32 8.18
CA GLU A 18 9.30 -19.85 9.54
C GLU A 18 8.37 -19.26 10.60
N LEU A 19 7.56 -18.26 10.29
CA LEU A 19 6.61 -17.64 11.23
C LEU A 19 5.26 -18.36 11.33
N PHE A 20 4.97 -19.29 10.41
CA PHE A 20 3.77 -20.13 10.50
C PHE A 20 4.13 -21.57 10.82
N GLY A 21 4.28 -21.86 12.12
CA GLY A 21 4.61 -23.19 12.64
C GLY A 21 3.50 -24.21 12.38
N GLU A 22 3.84 -25.24 11.61
CA GLU A 22 3.05 -26.47 11.48
C GLU A 22 2.83 -27.15 12.84
N LYS A 23 1.63 -27.14 13.37
CA LYS A 23 1.20 -28.07 14.42
C LYS A 23 0.61 -29.33 13.78
N ARG A 24 1.39 -30.38 13.67
CA ARG A 24 0.91 -31.74 13.40
C ARG A 24 0.21 -32.30 14.64
N GLY A 25 -1.10 -32.46 14.57
CA GLY A 25 -1.93 -33.20 15.53
C GLY A 25 -2.40 -34.51 14.94
N ARG A 26 -2.33 -35.59 15.73
CA ARG A 26 -2.56 -36.99 15.37
C ARG A 26 -4.06 -37.35 15.33
N ASN A 27 -4.40 -38.14 14.30
CA ASN A 27 -5.43 -39.18 14.16
C ASN A 27 -6.70 -39.18 15.04
N GLY A 28 -7.84 -39.02 14.35
CA GLY A 28 -9.14 -39.50 14.73
C GLY A 28 -9.97 -39.77 13.47
N SER A 29 -10.38 -41.05 13.26
CA SER A 29 -11.19 -41.51 12.12
C SER A 29 -12.62 -40.96 12.22
N GLY A 30 -12.89 -39.86 11.52
CA GLY A 30 -14.23 -39.32 11.28
C GLY A 30 -14.43 -39.17 9.78
N ARG A 31 -15.59 -39.60 9.27
CA ARG A 31 -16.00 -39.46 7.86
C ARG A 31 -15.72 -38.01 7.41
N ALA A 32 -14.85 -37.86 6.44
CA ALA A 32 -14.58 -36.58 5.81
C ALA A 32 -15.87 -36.09 5.11
N VAL A 33 -16.48 -35.07 5.67
CA VAL A 33 -17.38 -34.17 4.94
C VAL A 33 -16.52 -33.53 3.88
N PRO A 34 -16.90 -33.53 2.59
CA PRO A 34 -16.10 -32.82 1.57
C PRO A 34 -16.03 -31.36 1.95
N CYS A 35 -14.86 -30.91 2.40
CA CYS A 35 -14.57 -29.48 2.50
C CYS A 35 -14.89 -28.87 1.14
N ARG A 36 -15.87 -27.96 1.09
CA ARG A 36 -15.94 -26.99 -0.02
C ARG A 36 -14.55 -26.38 -0.14
N PRO A 37 -13.99 -26.26 -1.34
CA PRO A 37 -12.70 -25.61 -1.51
C PRO A 37 -12.85 -24.19 -0.96
N GLU A 38 -12.21 -23.94 0.18
CA GLU A 38 -12.07 -22.63 0.80
C GLU A 38 -11.62 -21.65 -0.29
N GLY A 39 -12.21 -20.47 -0.29
CA GLY A 39 -12.18 -19.47 -1.33
C GLY A 39 -10.79 -19.20 -1.92
N ARG A 40 -10.45 -19.95 -2.97
CA ARG A 40 -9.24 -19.76 -3.74
C ARG A 40 -9.39 -18.46 -4.51
N MET A 41 -8.57 -17.46 -4.20
CA MET A 41 -8.54 -16.20 -4.92
C MET A 41 -8.11 -16.43 -6.38
N LYS A 42 -8.91 -15.92 -7.32
CA LYS A 42 -8.66 -16.03 -8.76
C LYS A 42 -7.97 -14.78 -9.30
N LYS A 43 -7.15 -14.95 -10.34
CA LYS A 43 -6.49 -13.85 -11.06
C LYS A 43 -7.50 -12.83 -11.62
N GLU A 44 -8.67 -13.30 -12.05
CA GLU A 44 -9.76 -12.45 -12.52
C GLU A 44 -10.26 -11.49 -11.43
N GLN A 45 -10.42 -11.95 -10.19
CA GLN A 45 -10.84 -11.12 -9.06
C GLN A 45 -9.81 -10.03 -8.75
N VAL A 46 -8.52 -10.34 -8.82
CA VAL A 46 -7.45 -9.33 -8.71
C VAL A 46 -7.52 -8.35 -9.89
N ALA A 47 -7.72 -8.85 -11.11
CA ALA A 47 -7.84 -8.00 -12.30
C ALA A 47 -9.04 -7.04 -12.23
N HIS A 48 -10.17 -7.46 -11.66
CA HIS A 48 -11.36 -6.61 -11.47
C HIS A 48 -11.11 -5.47 -10.47
N CYS A 49 -10.20 -5.66 -9.52
CA CYS A 49 -9.82 -4.61 -8.56
C CYS A 49 -8.84 -3.57 -9.15
N ARG A 50 -8.41 -3.68 -10.42
CA ARG A 50 -7.60 -2.64 -11.07
C ARG A 50 -8.35 -1.31 -11.10
N PHE A 51 -7.62 -0.22 -10.84
CA PHE A 51 -8.23 1.10 -10.74
C PHE A 51 -8.99 1.50 -12.01
N SER A 52 -8.43 1.24 -13.19
CA SER A 52 -9.06 1.54 -14.49
C SER A 52 -10.31 0.72 -14.78
N VAL A 53 -10.46 -0.45 -14.14
CA VAL A 53 -11.64 -1.30 -14.32
C VAL A 53 -12.82 -0.76 -13.52
N TRP A 54 -12.63 -0.43 -12.26
CA TRP A 54 -13.74 -0.02 -11.41
C TRP A 54 -14.00 1.50 -11.42
N TYR A 55 -12.98 2.34 -11.64
CA TYR A 55 -13.12 3.80 -11.56
C TYR A 55 -14.19 4.39 -12.50
N PRO A 56 -14.31 3.96 -13.78
CA PRO A 56 -15.35 4.46 -14.67
C PRO A 56 -16.77 4.20 -14.15
N LEU A 57 -16.99 3.07 -13.46
CA LEU A 57 -18.29 2.68 -12.91
C LEU A 57 -18.67 3.53 -11.70
N PHE A 58 -17.69 3.95 -10.89
CA PHE A 58 -17.91 4.61 -9.60
C PHE A 58 -17.38 6.05 -9.53
N ARG A 59 -17.01 6.65 -10.66
CA ARG A 59 -16.40 7.99 -10.73
C ARG A 59 -17.19 9.11 -10.05
N THR A 60 -18.50 8.95 -9.89
CA THR A 60 -19.38 9.95 -9.27
C THR A 60 -19.39 9.91 -7.75
N VAL A 61 -18.90 8.83 -7.17
CA VAL A 61 -18.90 8.58 -5.72
C VAL A 61 -17.48 8.36 -5.16
N THR A 62 -16.46 8.64 -5.95
CA THR A 62 -15.03 8.53 -5.55
C THR A 62 -14.27 9.82 -5.83
N ILE A 63 -13.01 9.87 -5.37
CA ILE A 63 -12.11 11.01 -5.58
C ILE A 63 -11.77 11.14 -7.08
N ARG A 64 -11.86 12.36 -7.62
CA ARG A 64 -11.47 12.66 -8.99
C ARG A 64 -10.03 12.23 -9.26
N SER A 65 -9.85 11.47 -10.33
CA SER A 65 -8.56 10.88 -10.70
C SER A 65 -8.32 10.98 -12.20
N VAL A 66 -7.05 10.94 -12.58
CA VAL A 66 -6.56 10.83 -13.97
C VAL A 66 -5.76 9.54 -14.04
N ILE A 67 -5.97 8.76 -15.10
CA ILE A 67 -5.28 7.51 -15.37
C ILE A 67 -4.41 7.74 -16.59
N LEU A 68 -3.12 7.49 -16.48
CA LEU A 68 -2.14 7.62 -17.56
C LEU A 68 -1.51 6.25 -17.82
N PRO A 69 -1.39 5.81 -19.10
CA PRO A 69 -0.59 4.62 -19.42
C PRO A 69 0.83 4.79 -18.92
N LEU A 70 1.39 3.75 -18.30
CA LEU A 70 2.78 3.73 -17.87
C LEU A 70 3.65 3.18 -19.01
N PRO A 71 4.53 3.98 -19.62
CA PRO A 71 5.40 3.51 -20.71
C PRO A 71 6.37 2.44 -20.21
N ASP A 72 6.76 1.50 -21.10
CA ASP A 72 7.67 0.40 -20.75
C ASP A 72 9.03 0.90 -20.25
N ASN A 73 9.59 1.94 -20.86
CA ASN A 73 10.85 2.56 -20.43
C ASN A 73 10.75 3.19 -19.02
N VAL A 74 9.58 3.71 -18.64
CA VAL A 74 9.34 4.21 -17.28
C VAL A 74 9.21 3.03 -16.30
N LYS A 75 8.54 1.93 -16.71
CA LYS A 75 8.45 0.71 -15.91
C LYS A 75 9.84 0.11 -15.66
N GLU A 76 10.67 0.01 -16.68
CA GLU A 76 12.06 -0.47 -16.58
C GLU A 76 12.87 0.40 -15.61
N TYR A 77 12.74 1.72 -15.71
CA TYR A 77 13.39 2.66 -14.79
C TYR A 77 12.93 2.48 -13.33
N LEU A 78 11.66 2.22 -13.10
CA LEU A 78 11.13 1.98 -11.75
C LEU A 78 11.64 0.66 -11.14
N LEU A 79 11.93 -0.34 -11.98
CA LEU A 79 12.44 -1.65 -11.58
C LEU A 79 13.98 -1.72 -11.52
N ASP A 80 14.66 -0.70 -12.02
CA ASP A 80 16.12 -0.63 -11.96
C ASP A 80 16.60 -0.35 -10.52
N ASP A 81 17.32 -1.32 -9.94
CA ASP A 81 17.93 -1.21 -8.61
C ASP A 81 19.23 -0.37 -8.59
N GLY A 82 19.59 0.21 -9.73
CA GLY A 82 20.72 1.12 -9.86
C GLY A 82 20.56 2.34 -8.96
N THR A 83 21.55 3.20 -9.00
CA THR A 83 21.65 4.43 -8.19
C THR A 83 20.32 5.17 -8.09
N LEU A 84 19.98 5.66 -6.91
CA LEU A 84 18.74 6.40 -6.62
C LEU A 84 18.82 7.83 -7.22
N VAL A 85 19.04 7.90 -8.53
CA VAL A 85 19.02 9.14 -9.29
C VAL A 85 17.59 9.37 -9.73
N VAL A 86 16.91 10.32 -9.08
CA VAL A 86 15.51 10.61 -9.35
C VAL A 86 15.42 11.55 -10.54
N SER A 87 14.80 11.09 -11.63
CA SER A 87 14.54 11.89 -12.82
C SER A 87 13.72 13.14 -12.49
N GLY A 88 14.17 14.31 -12.99
CA GLY A 88 13.47 15.58 -12.81
C GLY A 88 13.83 16.35 -11.54
N ARG A 89 14.82 15.92 -10.75
CA ARG A 89 15.36 16.67 -9.65
C ARG A 89 16.52 17.53 -10.16
N GLU A 90 16.35 18.84 -10.19
CA GLU A 90 17.47 19.76 -10.34
C GLU A 90 18.15 19.86 -8.97
N ASP A 91 19.29 19.20 -8.81
CA ASP A 91 20.13 19.48 -7.64
C ASP A 91 20.60 20.93 -7.77
N PRO A 92 20.44 21.75 -6.72
CA PRO A 92 20.99 23.09 -6.74
C PRO A 92 22.51 22.98 -6.99
N PRO A 93 23.08 23.83 -7.87
CA PRO A 93 24.51 23.81 -8.12
C PRO A 93 25.23 23.96 -6.77
N MET A 94 26.13 23.03 -6.45
CA MET A 94 27.01 23.19 -5.30
C MET A 94 27.76 24.52 -5.47
N HIS A 95 27.37 25.55 -4.71
CA HIS A 95 28.13 26.77 -4.63
C HIS A 95 29.48 26.43 -4.03
N ALA A 96 30.51 26.45 -4.86
CA ALA A 96 31.85 26.53 -4.38
C ALA A 96 31.94 27.84 -3.53
N GLN A 97 32.00 27.68 -2.22
CA GLN A 97 32.35 28.81 -1.34
C GLN A 97 33.81 29.18 -1.64
N GLU A 98 33.97 30.27 -2.38
CA GLU A 98 35.26 30.96 -2.43
C GLU A 98 35.51 31.58 -1.06
N GLY A 99 36.57 31.12 -0.42
CA GLY A 99 37.36 31.97 0.51
C GLY A 99 37.22 31.65 1.99
N SER A 100 38.17 30.88 2.51
CA SER A 100 39.07 31.37 3.56
C SER A 100 40.22 30.38 3.75
N ASP A 101 41.43 30.93 3.79
CA ASP A 101 42.71 30.26 3.98
C ASP A 101 42.79 29.49 5.27
N ASP A 102 43.65 28.42 5.26
CA ASP A 102 44.14 27.61 6.36
C ASP A 102 43.28 26.45 6.87
N ALA A 103 43.23 25.38 6.08
CA ALA A 103 43.09 24.01 6.60
C ALA A 103 43.76 23.02 5.63
N GLU A 104 44.60 22.14 6.14
CA GLU A 104 45.37 21.15 5.41
C GLU A 104 44.42 20.32 4.49
N GLU A 105 44.66 20.39 3.18
CA GLU A 105 43.98 19.62 2.15
C GLU A 105 44.20 18.13 2.38
N ILE A 106 43.18 17.46 2.88
CA ILE A 106 43.06 16.00 2.73
C ILE A 106 42.64 15.76 1.27
N GLN A 107 43.63 15.47 0.45
CA GLN A 107 43.47 15.12 -0.95
C GLN A 107 42.78 13.75 -1.04
N TRP A 108 41.44 13.75 -1.19
CA TRP A 108 40.72 12.58 -1.64
C TRP A 108 41.10 12.35 -3.10
N SER A 109 41.59 11.14 -3.41
CA SER A 109 41.94 10.78 -4.78
C SER A 109 40.68 10.96 -5.65
N ASP A 110 40.73 11.96 -6.52
CA ASP A 110 39.84 12.08 -7.66
C ASP A 110 40.05 10.88 -8.59
N ASP A 111 39.30 9.80 -8.37
CA ASP A 111 39.08 8.85 -9.41
C ASP A 111 38.21 9.55 -10.47
N GLU A 112 38.87 10.00 -11.56
CA GLU A 112 38.28 10.68 -12.73
C GLU A 112 37.23 9.82 -13.49
N ASN A 113 36.62 8.86 -12.83
CA ASN A 113 35.56 8.00 -13.34
C ASN A 113 34.22 8.18 -12.61
N THR A 114 33.96 9.34 -12.04
CA THR A 114 32.59 9.71 -11.71
C THR A 114 31.85 10.01 -13.00
N THR A 115 31.43 8.96 -13.72
CA THR A 115 30.33 9.06 -14.65
C THR A 115 29.15 9.58 -13.84
N THR A 116 28.86 10.87 -13.93
CA THR A 116 27.62 11.47 -13.43
C THR A 116 26.51 10.70 -14.12
N LEU A 117 25.92 9.74 -13.38
CA LEU A 117 24.79 8.95 -13.86
C LEU A 117 23.62 9.92 -14.06
N LYS A 118 23.50 10.43 -15.29
CA LYS A 118 22.40 11.32 -15.64
C LYS A 118 21.10 10.51 -15.53
N ALA A 119 20.15 11.00 -14.75
CA ALA A 119 18.85 10.38 -14.64
C ALA A 119 18.18 10.29 -16.02
N PRO A 120 17.51 9.20 -16.37
CA PRO A 120 16.80 9.11 -17.63
C PRO A 120 15.68 10.15 -17.69
N GLU A 121 15.50 10.76 -18.85
CA GLU A 121 14.48 11.78 -19.09
C GLU A 121 13.30 11.17 -19.84
N PHE A 122 12.08 11.52 -19.43
CA PHE A 122 10.83 11.05 -20.04
C PHE A 122 9.95 12.25 -20.45
N PRO A 123 10.35 13.10 -21.40
CA PRO A 123 9.73 14.41 -21.64
C PRO A 123 8.24 14.35 -21.96
N GLU A 124 7.81 13.40 -22.80
CA GLU A 124 6.41 13.24 -23.16
C GLU A 124 5.56 12.76 -21.95
N PHE A 125 6.11 11.84 -21.16
CA PHE A 125 5.42 11.34 -19.97
C PHE A 125 5.37 12.40 -18.89
N THR A 126 6.46 13.12 -18.68
CA THR A 126 6.55 14.26 -17.74
C THR A 126 5.48 15.30 -18.05
N ALA A 127 5.37 15.74 -19.31
CA ALA A 127 4.38 16.72 -19.73
C ALA A 127 2.93 16.27 -19.43
N LYS A 128 2.60 14.99 -19.72
CA LYS A 128 1.27 14.42 -19.41
C LYS A 128 0.99 14.38 -17.91
N VAL A 129 1.99 14.04 -17.09
CA VAL A 129 1.86 14.01 -15.64
C VAL A 129 1.66 15.42 -15.07
N GLU A 130 2.42 16.39 -15.52
CA GLU A 130 2.31 17.80 -15.11
C GLU A 130 0.93 18.38 -15.47
N GLU A 131 0.43 18.12 -16.69
CA GLU A 131 -0.93 18.50 -17.09
C GLU A 131 -1.98 17.86 -16.18
N ALA A 132 -1.84 16.56 -15.88
CA ALA A 132 -2.75 15.85 -15.00
C ALA A 132 -2.72 16.42 -13.57
N ILE A 133 -1.53 16.68 -13.00
CA ILE A 133 -1.37 17.29 -11.67
C ILE A 133 -2.03 18.68 -11.65
N SER A 134 -1.78 19.51 -12.67
CA SER A 134 -2.41 20.82 -12.81
C SER A 134 -3.92 20.71 -12.86
N SER A 135 -4.47 19.81 -13.67
CA SER A 135 -5.93 19.60 -13.81
C SER A 135 -6.61 19.14 -12.52
N LEU A 136 -5.86 18.49 -11.63
CA LEU A 136 -6.32 17.99 -10.33
C LEU A 136 -6.13 19.00 -9.19
N GLY A 137 -5.57 20.18 -9.48
CA GLY A 137 -5.39 21.26 -8.50
C GLY A 137 -3.99 21.35 -7.88
N GLY A 138 -2.98 20.88 -8.60
CA GLY A 138 -1.55 21.08 -8.26
C GLY A 138 -0.98 20.11 -7.23
N SER A 139 -1.77 19.17 -6.71
CA SER A 139 -1.29 18.13 -5.78
C SER A 139 -2.10 16.86 -5.95
N VAL A 140 -1.41 15.73 -5.92
CA VAL A 140 -1.99 14.41 -6.17
C VAL A 140 -1.51 13.36 -5.16
N PHE A 141 -2.31 12.30 -5.05
CA PHE A 141 -1.96 11.05 -4.41
C PHE A 141 -1.70 10.02 -5.52
N PRO A 142 -0.47 9.49 -5.66
CA PRO A 142 -0.14 8.55 -6.72
C PRO A 142 -0.43 7.11 -6.30
N LYS A 143 -0.81 6.28 -7.27
CA LYS A 143 -0.85 4.82 -7.15
C LYS A 143 -0.64 4.16 -8.51
N LEU A 144 -0.34 2.87 -8.53
CA LEU A 144 -0.42 2.02 -9.71
C LEU A 144 -1.82 1.38 -9.84
N ASN A 145 -1.91 0.35 -10.64
CA ASN A 145 -3.15 -0.39 -10.92
C ASN A 145 -3.89 -0.78 -9.63
N TRP A 146 -3.18 -1.20 -8.60
CA TRP A 146 -3.74 -1.64 -7.30
C TRP A 146 -3.17 -0.87 -6.12
N SER A 147 -1.85 -0.81 -6.00
CA SER A 147 -1.16 -0.35 -4.80
C SER A 147 -0.79 1.13 -4.85
N ALA A 148 -0.83 1.77 -3.68
CA ALA A 148 -0.18 3.04 -3.43
C ALA A 148 1.11 2.81 -2.64
N PRO A 149 2.14 3.68 -2.77
CA PRO A 149 3.45 3.51 -2.14
C PRO A 149 3.42 3.82 -0.64
N ARG A 150 2.53 3.16 0.12
CA ARG A 150 2.33 3.42 1.56
C ARG A 150 3.52 2.99 2.41
N ASP A 151 4.24 1.96 1.98
CA ASP A 151 5.46 1.46 2.60
C ASP A 151 6.66 2.41 2.40
N ALA A 152 6.61 3.28 1.40
CA ALA A 152 7.62 4.31 1.15
C ALA A 152 7.36 5.66 1.89
N TYR A 153 6.40 5.71 2.81
CA TYR A 153 6.06 6.92 3.57
C TYR A 153 7.26 7.53 4.34
N TRP A 154 8.21 6.68 4.72
CA TRP A 154 9.41 7.07 5.46
C TRP A 154 10.37 7.96 4.65
N ILE A 155 10.39 7.84 3.31
CA ILE A 155 11.25 8.66 2.44
C ILE A 155 10.58 9.96 2.01
N ALA A 156 9.28 10.10 2.22
CA ALA A 156 8.54 11.29 1.85
C ALA A 156 9.00 12.51 2.67
N MET A 157 9.46 13.56 2.01
CA MET A 157 10.06 14.75 2.66
C MET A 157 9.17 15.37 3.74
N ASN A 158 7.84 15.30 3.58
CA ASN A 158 6.89 15.88 4.54
C ASN A 158 6.08 14.81 5.29
N SER A 159 6.61 13.60 5.41
CA SER A 159 5.86 12.46 5.95
C SER A 159 4.44 12.37 5.35
N SER A 160 4.34 12.58 4.03
CA SER A 160 3.08 12.62 3.29
C SER A 160 3.25 12.05 1.89
N LEU A 161 2.26 11.31 1.40
CA LEU A 161 2.22 10.83 0.01
C LEU A 161 1.69 11.89 -0.97
N LYS A 162 1.67 13.16 -0.58
CA LYS A 162 1.28 14.31 -1.40
C LYS A 162 2.39 14.65 -2.37
N CYS A 163 2.13 14.44 -3.66
CA CYS A 163 3.07 14.73 -4.74
C CYS A 163 2.66 15.97 -5.52
N LYS A 164 3.63 16.77 -5.92
CA LYS A 164 3.45 17.96 -6.74
C LYS A 164 4.18 17.88 -8.09
N ALA A 165 5.12 16.96 -8.21
CA ALA A 165 5.93 16.73 -9.40
C ALA A 165 6.11 15.23 -9.68
N LEU A 166 6.55 14.90 -10.90
CA LEU A 166 6.87 13.52 -11.27
C LEU A 166 8.04 12.96 -10.46
N SER A 167 9.01 13.80 -10.11
CA SER A 167 10.13 13.41 -9.26
C SER A 167 9.71 12.92 -7.87
N ASP A 168 8.68 13.53 -7.26
CA ASP A 168 8.12 13.07 -5.99
C ASP A 168 7.53 11.67 -6.14
N ILE A 169 6.82 11.44 -7.26
CA ILE A 169 6.18 10.15 -7.56
C ILE A 169 7.24 9.08 -7.77
N PHE A 170 8.28 9.36 -8.55
CA PHE A 170 9.36 8.42 -8.82
C PHE A 170 10.13 8.04 -7.55
N LEU A 171 10.40 9.02 -6.68
CA LEU A 171 11.04 8.76 -5.39
C LEU A 171 10.25 7.76 -4.56
N LEU A 172 8.93 7.97 -4.43
CA LEU A 172 8.04 7.06 -3.69
C LEU A 172 7.94 5.68 -4.36
N PHE A 173 7.82 5.64 -5.69
CA PHE A 173 7.62 4.38 -6.41
C PHE A 173 8.87 3.50 -6.40
N LYS A 174 10.06 4.08 -6.59
CA LYS A 174 11.34 3.33 -6.50
C LYS A 174 11.63 2.83 -5.09
N SER A 175 11.05 3.44 -4.07
CA SER A 175 11.27 3.08 -2.65
C SER A 175 10.16 2.17 -2.09
N SER A 176 9.23 1.70 -2.93
CA SER A 176 8.05 0.94 -2.49
C SER A 176 8.07 -0.51 -2.98
N ASP A 177 8.12 -1.44 -2.03
CA ASP A 177 7.98 -2.88 -2.31
C ASP A 177 6.57 -3.21 -2.85
N PHE A 178 5.54 -2.44 -2.45
CA PHE A 178 4.18 -2.63 -2.96
C PHE A 178 4.09 -2.30 -4.45
N ILE A 179 4.76 -1.25 -4.88
CA ILE A 179 4.85 -0.87 -6.29
C ILE A 179 5.64 -1.89 -7.09
N THR A 180 6.79 -2.33 -6.56
CA THR A 180 7.60 -3.37 -7.21
C THR A 180 6.82 -4.68 -7.37
N ARG A 181 6.05 -5.08 -6.36
CA ARG A 181 5.19 -6.27 -6.44
C ARG A 181 4.08 -6.11 -7.49
N ASP A 182 3.41 -4.97 -7.56
CA ASP A 182 2.41 -4.71 -8.60
C ASP A 182 3.01 -4.86 -10.01
N LEU A 183 4.26 -4.40 -10.21
CA LEU A 183 4.95 -4.44 -11.50
C LEU A 183 5.50 -5.83 -11.88
N THR A 184 5.80 -6.68 -10.89
CA THR A 184 6.50 -7.95 -11.13
C THR A 184 5.66 -9.19 -10.84
N GLN A 185 4.83 -9.19 -9.82
CA GLN A 185 4.14 -10.37 -9.30
C GLN A 185 2.71 -10.07 -8.80
N PRO A 186 1.83 -9.43 -9.60
CA PRO A 186 0.51 -9.01 -9.14
C PRO A 186 -0.42 -10.18 -8.76
N PHE A 187 -0.16 -11.38 -9.27
CA PHE A 187 -0.99 -12.58 -9.07
C PHE A 187 -0.36 -13.65 -8.16
N ILE A 188 0.70 -13.31 -7.42
CA ILE A 188 1.46 -14.28 -6.60
C ILE A 188 0.59 -15.04 -5.57
N HIS A 189 -0.50 -14.42 -5.11
CA HIS A 189 -1.42 -15.02 -4.14
C HIS A 189 -2.62 -15.74 -4.79
N CYS A 190 -2.71 -15.76 -6.11
CA CYS A 190 -3.76 -16.46 -6.83
C CYS A 190 -3.46 -17.95 -6.91
N THR A 191 -4.49 -18.77 -6.83
CA THR A 191 -4.35 -20.23 -6.76
C THR A 191 -4.99 -20.94 -7.95
N ASP A 192 -5.53 -20.20 -8.90
CA ASP A 192 -6.08 -20.74 -10.13
C ASP A 192 -4.96 -20.98 -11.15
N ASP A 193 -5.09 -22.06 -11.94
CA ASP A 193 -4.12 -22.46 -12.97
C ASP A 193 -4.32 -21.70 -14.32
N SER A 194 -5.16 -20.66 -14.32
CA SER A 194 -5.37 -19.85 -15.53
C SER A 194 -4.09 -19.08 -15.92
N PRO A 195 -3.85 -18.82 -17.22
CA PRO A 195 -2.74 -17.98 -17.62
C PRO A 195 -2.88 -16.57 -17.03
N ASP A 196 -1.75 -15.90 -16.78
CA ASP A 196 -1.78 -14.53 -16.29
C ASP A 196 -2.47 -13.63 -17.32
N PRO A 197 -3.43 -12.80 -16.89
CA PRO A 197 -4.06 -11.82 -17.77
C PRO A 197 -3.03 -10.86 -18.35
N SER A 198 -3.20 -10.45 -19.61
CA SER A 198 -2.43 -9.34 -20.15
C SER A 198 -2.72 -8.06 -19.36
N LEU A 199 -1.67 -7.40 -18.90
CA LEU A 199 -1.77 -6.20 -18.08
C LEU A 199 -1.15 -4.99 -18.79
N ASP A 200 -1.95 -3.96 -18.92
CA ASP A 200 -1.45 -2.62 -19.15
C ASP A 200 -1.20 -1.95 -17.81
N TYR A 201 0.02 -1.47 -17.57
CA TYR A 201 0.34 -0.75 -16.36
C TYR A 201 -0.05 0.72 -16.48
N GLU A 202 -0.53 1.29 -15.38
CA GLU A 202 -1.11 2.62 -15.35
C GLU A 202 -0.63 3.39 -14.13
N LEU A 203 -0.24 4.64 -14.35
CA LEU A 203 -0.08 5.62 -13.29
C LEU A 203 -1.43 6.26 -13.01
N VAL A 204 -1.91 6.12 -11.80
CA VAL A 204 -3.15 6.73 -11.32
C VAL A 204 -2.80 7.93 -10.44
N LEU A 205 -3.26 9.10 -10.85
CA LEU A 205 -3.13 10.35 -10.11
C LEU A 205 -4.49 10.71 -9.53
N ARG A 206 -4.63 10.67 -8.22
CA ARG A 206 -5.86 11.06 -7.52
C ARG A 206 -5.70 12.48 -6.97
N LYS A 207 -6.74 13.30 -7.10
CA LYS A 207 -6.74 14.62 -6.49
C LYS A 207 -6.40 14.49 -5.00
N TRP A 208 -5.43 15.28 -4.53
CA TRP A 208 -5.12 15.30 -3.11
C TRP A 208 -6.31 15.80 -2.29
N CYS A 209 -6.66 15.05 -1.26
CA CYS A 209 -7.67 15.41 -0.26
C CYS A 209 -7.07 15.17 1.13
N GLU A 210 -7.28 16.11 2.03
CA GLU A 210 -6.89 15.95 3.44
C GLU A 210 -7.90 15.00 4.11
N LEU A 211 -7.62 13.70 4.05
CA LEU A 211 -8.45 12.69 4.68
C LEU A 211 -8.04 12.51 6.15
N ILE A 212 -9.04 12.41 7.02
CA ILE A 212 -8.83 12.15 8.44
C ILE A 212 -8.75 10.64 8.65
N PRO A 213 -7.66 10.07 9.19
CA PRO A 213 -7.49 8.62 9.33
C PRO A 213 -8.63 7.93 10.09
N GLY A 214 -9.17 8.58 11.14
CA GLY A 214 -10.32 8.07 11.89
C GLY A 214 -11.67 8.11 11.15
N ALA A 215 -11.70 8.51 9.88
CA ALA A 215 -12.91 8.54 9.04
C ALA A 215 -12.86 7.56 7.87
N GLU A 216 -11.83 6.70 7.83
CA GLU A 216 -11.68 5.65 6.83
C GLU A 216 -12.12 4.30 7.40
N PHE A 217 -12.86 3.52 6.59
CA PHE A 217 -13.37 2.21 6.97
C PHE A 217 -13.15 1.20 5.85
N ARG A 218 -12.84 -0.05 6.23
CA ARG A 218 -12.77 -1.18 5.30
C ARG A 218 -14.00 -2.05 5.45
N CYS A 219 -14.58 -2.40 4.32
CA CYS A 219 -15.84 -3.09 4.21
C CYS A 219 -15.64 -4.43 3.50
N PHE A 220 -16.15 -5.51 4.09
CA PHE A 220 -16.03 -6.86 3.58
C PHE A 220 -17.36 -7.32 3.01
N VAL A 221 -17.38 -7.74 1.74
CA VAL A 221 -18.56 -8.21 1.02
C VAL A 221 -18.37 -9.67 0.64
N LYS A 222 -19.36 -10.49 0.94
CA LYS A 222 -19.43 -11.89 0.55
C LYS A 222 -20.81 -12.19 -0.01
N GLU A 223 -20.86 -12.85 -1.17
CA GLU A 223 -22.11 -13.18 -1.85
C GLU A 223 -23.02 -11.95 -2.04
N ASN A 224 -22.41 -10.81 -2.43
CA ASN A 224 -23.08 -9.50 -2.56
C ASN A 224 -23.75 -9.00 -1.28
N LYS A 225 -23.37 -9.49 -0.09
CA LYS A 225 -23.85 -9.00 1.20
C LYS A 225 -22.68 -8.34 1.96
N LEU A 226 -22.93 -7.17 2.53
CA LEU A 226 -21.96 -6.49 3.42
C LEU A 226 -21.96 -7.23 4.76
N ILE A 227 -20.87 -7.96 5.07
CA ILE A 227 -20.78 -8.82 6.25
C ILE A 227 -20.00 -8.15 7.40
N GLY A 228 -19.04 -7.28 7.09
CA GLY A 228 -18.20 -6.66 8.11
C GLY A 228 -17.71 -5.26 7.72
N ILE A 229 -17.54 -4.40 8.72
CA ILE A 229 -16.97 -3.07 8.60
C ILE A 229 -15.91 -2.92 9.68
N SER A 230 -14.68 -2.58 9.30
CA SER A 230 -13.57 -2.32 10.22
C SER A 230 -13.10 -0.88 10.13
N GLN A 231 -12.79 -0.28 11.27
CA GLN A 231 -11.96 0.92 11.33
C GLN A 231 -10.66 0.64 10.59
N ARG A 232 -10.24 1.55 9.70
CA ARG A 232 -9.05 1.33 8.87
C ARG A 232 -7.76 1.63 9.60
N ASP A 233 -7.70 2.75 10.33
CA ASP A 233 -6.59 3.04 11.24
C ASP A 233 -6.89 2.47 12.63
N TYR A 234 -6.69 1.17 12.79
CA TYR A 234 -6.91 0.46 14.04
C TYR A 234 -5.78 0.66 15.07
N THR A 235 -4.73 1.39 14.71
CA THR A 235 -3.61 1.69 15.60
C THR A 235 -3.95 2.76 16.63
N GLN A 236 -5.04 3.49 16.44
CA GLN A 236 -5.47 4.57 17.31
C GLN A 236 -6.94 4.43 17.69
N TYR A 237 -7.25 4.93 18.88
CA TYR A 237 -8.63 5.05 19.36
C TYR A 237 -9.20 6.42 18.97
N TYR A 238 -10.41 6.42 18.40
CA TYR A 238 -11.14 7.62 18.02
C TYR A 238 -12.48 7.69 18.72
N ASP A 239 -12.67 8.66 19.64
CA ASP A 239 -13.91 8.84 20.42
C ASP A 239 -15.17 8.89 19.54
N HIS A 240 -15.10 9.57 18.39
CA HIS A 240 -16.24 9.73 17.50
C HIS A 240 -16.68 8.41 16.82
N ILE A 241 -15.76 7.47 16.59
CA ILE A 241 -16.12 6.17 16.03
C ILE A 241 -16.93 5.36 17.07
N SER A 242 -16.47 5.32 18.31
CA SER A 242 -17.17 4.60 19.39
C SER A 242 -18.56 5.17 19.67
N THR A 243 -18.71 6.49 19.63
CA THR A 243 -19.98 7.17 19.95
C THR A 243 -20.98 7.16 18.80
N GLN A 244 -20.51 7.08 17.54
CA GLN A 244 -21.35 7.15 16.33
C GLN A 244 -21.35 5.84 15.53
N CYS A 245 -20.95 4.71 16.12
CA CYS A 245 -20.77 3.44 15.41
C CYS A 245 -22.04 3.01 14.65
N GLU A 246 -23.22 3.15 15.21
CA GLU A 246 -24.49 2.81 14.56
C GLU A 246 -24.80 3.70 13.36
N GLU A 247 -24.55 5.00 13.48
CA GLU A 247 -24.76 5.97 12.40
C GLU A 247 -23.75 5.75 11.26
N ILE A 248 -22.49 5.50 11.62
CA ILE A 248 -21.43 5.16 10.64
C ILE A 248 -21.82 3.88 9.89
N CYS A 249 -22.19 2.82 10.61
CA CYS A 249 -22.60 1.55 10.04
C CYS A 249 -23.76 1.73 9.07
N ARG A 250 -24.82 2.43 9.48
CA ARG A 250 -25.99 2.70 8.65
C ARG A 250 -25.64 3.50 7.38
N SER A 251 -24.84 4.56 7.53
CA SER A 251 -24.45 5.38 6.37
C SER A 251 -23.61 4.60 5.34
N ILE A 252 -22.75 3.69 5.80
CA ILE A 252 -21.95 2.82 4.93
C ILE A 252 -22.85 1.76 4.27
N GLN A 253 -23.79 1.17 5.00
CA GLN A 253 -24.73 0.20 4.45
C GLN A 253 -25.62 0.81 3.39
N GLU A 254 -26.20 1.99 3.64
CA GLU A 254 -27.00 2.73 2.65
C GLU A 254 -26.18 3.07 1.39
N PHE A 255 -24.89 3.45 1.59
CA PHE A 255 -23.99 3.72 0.48
C PHE A 255 -23.72 2.45 -0.33
N PHE A 256 -23.46 1.31 0.33
CA PHE A 256 -23.22 0.02 -0.30
C PHE A 256 -24.44 -0.40 -1.15
N GLU A 257 -25.63 -0.44 -0.56
CA GLU A 257 -26.88 -0.84 -1.24
C GLU A 257 -27.18 0.04 -2.46
N LYS A 258 -26.99 1.35 -2.31
CA LYS A 258 -27.30 2.31 -3.38
C LYS A 258 -26.27 2.33 -4.50
N HIS A 259 -24.97 2.21 -4.17
CA HIS A 259 -23.90 2.53 -5.12
C HIS A 259 -23.03 1.35 -5.50
N ILE A 260 -22.89 0.32 -4.65
CA ILE A 260 -21.91 -0.76 -4.83
C ILE A 260 -22.57 -2.10 -5.13
N GLN A 261 -23.56 -2.49 -4.35
CA GLN A 261 -24.20 -3.81 -4.42
C GLN A 261 -24.68 -4.13 -5.84
N TYR A 262 -24.34 -5.30 -6.34
CA TYR A 262 -24.62 -5.81 -7.70
C TYR A 262 -24.06 -4.94 -8.84
N LYS A 263 -23.17 -3.98 -8.57
CA LYS A 263 -22.54 -3.14 -9.59
C LYS A 263 -21.06 -3.37 -9.74
N PHE A 264 -20.41 -3.92 -8.72
CA PHE A 264 -19.05 -4.43 -8.83
C PHE A 264 -19.07 -5.77 -9.56
N LEU A 265 -17.95 -6.16 -10.18
CA LEU A 265 -17.88 -7.32 -11.09
C LEU A 265 -17.88 -8.66 -10.36
N ASP A 266 -17.45 -8.67 -9.09
CA ASP A 266 -17.39 -9.86 -8.25
C ASP A 266 -18.49 -9.85 -7.19
N GLU A 267 -18.83 -11.04 -6.66
CA GLU A 267 -19.75 -11.19 -5.53
C GLU A 267 -19.04 -11.09 -4.18
N ASP A 268 -17.74 -11.48 -4.14
CA ASP A 268 -16.88 -11.43 -2.98
C ASP A 268 -15.76 -10.42 -3.22
N PHE A 269 -15.75 -9.34 -2.45
CA PHE A 269 -14.73 -8.29 -2.57
C PHE A 269 -14.62 -7.47 -1.28
N VAL A 270 -13.58 -6.67 -1.21
CA VAL A 270 -13.35 -5.71 -0.14
C VAL A 270 -13.34 -4.31 -0.74
N PHE A 271 -13.96 -3.34 -0.07
CA PHE A 271 -13.88 -1.95 -0.49
C PHE A 271 -13.59 -1.03 0.69
N ASP A 272 -12.86 0.03 0.41
CA ASP A 272 -12.53 1.05 1.40
C ASP A 272 -13.37 2.30 1.15
N VAL A 273 -13.85 2.92 2.22
CA VAL A 273 -14.66 4.14 2.18
C VAL A 273 -14.13 5.20 3.13
N TYR A 274 -14.44 6.44 2.83
CA TYR A 274 -14.24 7.60 3.67
C TYR A 274 -15.59 8.26 3.98
N ARG A 275 -15.87 8.51 5.26
CA ARG A 275 -17.06 9.25 5.70
C ARG A 275 -16.67 10.67 6.09
N ASP A 276 -17.14 11.66 5.35
CA ASP A 276 -16.82 13.05 5.63
C ASP A 276 -17.56 13.60 6.86
N SER A 277 -17.20 14.82 7.27
CA SER A 277 -17.80 15.48 8.44
C SER A 277 -19.29 15.76 8.31
N ARG A 278 -19.87 15.65 7.10
CA ARG A 278 -21.31 15.80 6.82
C ARG A 278 -22.03 14.44 6.81
N GLY A 279 -21.31 13.35 7.12
CA GLY A 279 -21.85 12.00 7.07
C GLY A 279 -21.93 11.39 5.68
N LYS A 280 -21.47 12.09 4.63
CA LYS A 280 -21.46 11.55 3.28
C LYS A 280 -20.32 10.56 3.10
N VAL A 281 -20.64 9.40 2.53
CA VAL A 281 -19.69 8.33 2.26
C VAL A 281 -19.14 8.44 0.84
N TRP A 282 -17.83 8.24 0.70
CA TRP A 282 -17.09 8.26 -0.55
C TRP A 282 -16.31 6.96 -0.70
N LEU A 283 -16.33 6.38 -1.89
CA LEU A 283 -15.53 5.21 -2.24
C LEU A 283 -14.05 5.60 -2.34
N ILE A 284 -13.18 4.82 -1.71
CA ILE A 284 -11.73 5.00 -1.80
C ILE A 284 -11.10 3.99 -2.73
N ASP A 285 -11.31 2.69 -2.52
CA ASP A 285 -10.65 1.65 -3.31
C ASP A 285 -11.42 0.33 -3.27
N PHE A 286 -11.08 -0.58 -4.20
CA PHE A 286 -11.48 -1.98 -4.16
C PHE A 286 -10.26 -2.88 -4.00
N ASN A 287 -10.45 -3.98 -3.28
CA ASN A 287 -9.43 -4.99 -3.05
C ASN A 287 -10.05 -6.39 -3.19
N PRO A 288 -9.30 -7.43 -3.58
CA PRO A 288 -9.81 -8.78 -3.63
C PRO A 288 -10.14 -9.33 -2.24
N PHE A 289 -11.14 -10.21 -2.17
CA PHE A 289 -11.53 -10.89 -0.94
C PHE A 289 -10.61 -12.09 -0.70
N GLY A 290 -9.64 -11.95 0.21
CA GLY A 290 -8.66 -12.98 0.52
C GLY A 290 -7.43 -12.42 1.24
N GLU A 291 -6.51 -13.27 1.64
CA GLU A 291 -5.36 -12.99 2.50
C GLU A 291 -4.39 -11.91 1.95
N VAL A 292 -4.41 -11.65 0.64
CA VAL A 292 -3.65 -10.55 0.04
C VAL A 292 -4.11 -9.18 0.56
N THR A 293 -5.35 -9.11 1.01
CA THR A 293 -5.96 -7.91 1.59
C THR A 293 -5.92 -8.00 3.11
N ASP A 294 -5.40 -6.97 3.77
CA ASP A 294 -5.37 -6.90 5.23
C ASP A 294 -6.80 -6.93 5.79
N SER A 295 -7.09 -7.91 6.67
CA SER A 295 -8.39 -8.07 7.32
C SER A 295 -8.63 -7.09 8.47
N LEU A 296 -7.62 -6.31 8.88
CA LEU A 296 -7.65 -5.32 9.95
C LEU A 296 -8.10 -5.94 11.30
N LEU A 297 -9.27 -5.53 11.80
CA LEU A 297 -9.81 -6.02 13.09
C LEU A 297 -10.59 -7.35 12.97
N PHE A 298 -10.66 -7.93 11.78
CA PHE A 298 -11.20 -9.26 11.53
C PHE A 298 -10.06 -10.26 11.28
N THR A 299 -10.39 -11.54 11.20
CA THR A 299 -9.52 -12.58 10.66
C THR A 299 -10.14 -13.15 9.37
N TRP A 300 -9.30 -13.65 8.47
CA TRP A 300 -9.80 -14.27 7.24
C TRP A 300 -10.58 -15.56 7.53
N ASP A 301 -10.23 -16.30 8.59
CA ASP A 301 -10.98 -17.48 9.03
C ASP A 301 -12.41 -17.14 9.41
N GLU A 302 -12.63 -16.02 10.12
CA GLU A 302 -13.98 -15.55 10.45
C GLU A 302 -14.77 -15.14 9.20
N LEU A 303 -14.15 -14.32 8.33
CA LEU A 303 -14.78 -13.77 7.13
C LEU A 303 -15.17 -14.85 6.11
N THR A 304 -14.37 -15.93 6.03
CA THR A 304 -14.60 -17.03 5.09
C THR A 304 -15.49 -18.13 5.64
N SER A 305 -15.51 -18.37 6.96
CA SER A 305 -16.19 -19.50 7.60
C SER A 305 -17.70 -19.54 7.41
N GLY A 306 -18.33 -18.44 7.02
CA GLY A 306 -19.79 -18.34 6.93
C GLY A 306 -20.53 -18.43 8.27
N ARG A 307 -19.78 -18.42 9.41
CA ARG A 307 -20.33 -18.40 10.75
C ARG A 307 -20.77 -16.98 11.12
N ASN A 308 -21.70 -16.89 12.08
CA ASN A 308 -22.12 -15.59 12.60
C ASN A 308 -20.92 -14.85 13.23
N LEU A 309 -20.54 -13.71 12.63
CA LEU A 309 -19.43 -12.85 13.09
C LEU A 309 -19.68 -12.20 14.45
N LYS A 310 -20.93 -12.23 14.97
CA LYS A 310 -21.30 -11.64 16.26
C LYS A 310 -20.88 -12.49 17.48
N GLY A 311 -20.46 -13.75 17.26
CA GLY A 311 -19.92 -14.60 18.33
C GLY A 311 -20.95 -15.14 19.34
N ASP A 312 -22.25 -15.09 19.05
CA ASP A 312 -23.27 -15.68 19.92
C ASP A 312 -23.18 -17.20 19.87
N GLN A 313 -22.88 -17.81 21.02
CA GLN A 313 -22.66 -19.25 21.19
C GLN A 313 -23.96 -20.10 21.28
N SER A 314 -25.09 -19.60 20.86
CA SER A 314 -26.30 -20.39 20.84
C SER A 314 -26.41 -21.12 19.49
N GLU A 315 -26.10 -22.42 19.50
CA GLU A 315 -26.11 -23.31 18.33
C GLU A 315 -27.53 -23.57 17.75
N GLU A 316 -28.59 -22.95 18.26
CA GLU A 316 -29.97 -23.36 17.93
C GLU A 316 -30.72 -22.46 16.95
N GLU A 317 -30.20 -21.25 16.60
CA GLU A 317 -30.80 -20.46 15.51
C GLU A 317 -29.71 -19.75 14.72
N ALA A 318 -29.29 -20.31 13.59
CA ALA A 318 -28.57 -19.60 12.56
C ALA A 318 -29.50 -18.53 11.94
N THR A 319 -29.82 -17.50 12.70
CA THR A 319 -30.53 -16.34 12.18
C THR A 319 -29.60 -15.68 11.17
N GLU A 320 -30.09 -15.53 9.96
CA GLU A 320 -29.43 -14.81 8.88
C GLU A 320 -28.97 -13.45 9.44
N GLN A 321 -27.67 -13.14 9.33
CA GLN A 321 -27.11 -11.90 9.87
C GLN A 321 -27.63 -10.73 9.04
N ASP A 322 -28.65 -10.03 9.52
CA ASP A 322 -29.31 -8.93 8.81
C ASP A 322 -28.44 -7.67 8.69
N TYR A 323 -27.40 -7.52 9.53
CA TYR A 323 -26.56 -6.31 9.61
C TYR A 323 -25.08 -6.66 9.63
N PRO A 324 -24.21 -5.82 8.99
CA PRO A 324 -22.78 -6.02 9.06
C PRO A 324 -22.26 -5.88 10.49
N VAL A 325 -21.25 -6.68 10.85
CA VAL A 325 -20.53 -6.50 12.11
C VAL A 325 -19.58 -5.33 11.99
N PHE A 326 -19.69 -4.39 12.92
CA PHE A 326 -18.80 -3.23 12.99
C PHE A 326 -17.73 -3.45 14.06
N ARG A 327 -16.45 -3.30 13.68
CA ARG A 327 -15.32 -3.39 14.60
C ARG A 327 -14.48 -2.11 14.58
N CYS A 328 -14.21 -1.60 15.79
CA CYS A 328 -13.31 -0.47 16.00
C CYS A 328 -12.43 -0.71 17.22
N THR A 329 -11.39 0.08 17.37
CA THR A 329 -10.50 0.06 18.54
C THR A 329 -11.23 0.64 19.73
N ASN A 330 -11.43 -0.17 20.77
CA ASN A 330 -12.27 0.16 21.94
C ASN A 330 -11.50 0.76 23.11
N SER A 331 -10.17 0.78 23.08
CA SER A 331 -9.34 1.18 24.22
C SER A 331 -8.23 2.13 23.81
N LYS A 332 -8.07 3.22 24.56
CA LYS A 332 -6.95 4.17 24.45
C LYS A 332 -5.61 3.55 24.85
N VAL A 333 -5.63 2.46 25.58
CA VAL A 333 -4.44 1.82 26.18
C VAL A 333 -3.84 0.75 25.25
N THR A 334 -4.65 0.17 24.36
CA THR A 334 -4.21 -0.88 23.47
C THR A 334 -3.75 -0.26 22.16
N VAL A 335 -2.49 0.16 22.10
CA VAL A 335 -1.86 0.57 20.84
C VAL A 335 -1.40 -0.69 20.11
N GLN A 336 -2.05 -1.03 19.02
CA GLN A 336 -1.56 -2.08 18.13
C GLN A 336 -0.45 -1.50 17.25
N PRO A 337 0.68 -2.20 17.07
CA PRO A 337 1.73 -1.72 16.18
C PRO A 337 1.20 -1.64 14.74
N SER A 338 1.50 -0.53 14.06
CA SER A 338 1.17 -0.40 12.64
C SER A 338 1.87 -1.52 11.85
N PRO A 339 1.17 -2.22 10.94
CA PRO A 339 1.79 -3.22 10.07
C PRO A 339 2.89 -2.63 9.19
N TYR A 340 2.91 -1.31 8.99
CA TYR A 340 3.94 -0.59 8.24
C TYR A 340 5.17 -0.20 9.07
N LEU A 341 5.23 -0.54 10.37
CA LEU A 341 6.42 -0.27 11.19
C LEU A 341 7.65 -1.02 10.69
N SER A 342 7.49 -2.23 10.17
CA SER A 342 8.56 -3.02 9.57
C SER A 342 9.13 -2.40 8.29
N TYR A 343 8.34 -1.58 7.58
CA TYR A 343 8.77 -0.86 6.38
C TYR A 343 9.37 0.52 6.68
N ARG A 344 9.28 1.00 7.94
CA ARG A 344 9.79 2.32 8.33
C ARG A 344 11.31 2.39 8.46
N LEU A 345 11.96 1.26 8.60
CA LEU A 345 13.41 1.19 8.73
C LEU A 345 13.96 0.48 7.50
N PRO A 346 14.73 1.17 6.65
CA PRO A 346 15.54 0.50 5.66
C PRO A 346 16.34 -0.61 6.32
N LYS A 347 16.61 -1.69 5.59
CA LYS A 347 17.40 -2.81 6.08
C LYS A 347 18.74 -2.35 6.68
N ASP A 348 19.34 -1.32 6.10
CA ASP A 348 20.55 -0.66 6.60
C ASP A 348 20.39 -0.10 8.03
N PHE A 349 19.19 0.31 8.44
CA PHE A 349 18.93 0.74 9.82
C PHE A 349 18.70 -0.42 10.79
N VAL A 350 18.13 -1.52 10.31
CA VAL A 350 18.01 -2.75 11.12
C VAL A 350 19.41 -3.33 11.35
N ASP A 351 20.23 -3.36 10.31
CA ASP A 351 21.63 -3.83 10.38
C ASP A 351 22.49 -2.91 11.27
N LEU A 352 22.19 -1.60 11.31
CA LEU A 352 22.79 -0.63 12.24
C LEU A 352 22.36 -0.85 13.70
N SER A 353 21.12 -1.26 13.94
CA SER A 353 20.61 -1.55 15.30
C SER A 353 21.19 -2.84 15.87
N THR A 354 21.64 -3.75 15.02
CA THR A 354 22.35 -5.00 15.39
C THR A 354 23.85 -4.81 15.59
N GLY A 355 24.39 -3.62 15.36
CA GLY A 355 25.77 -3.26 15.66
C GLY A 355 26.79 -3.63 14.57
N GLU A 356 26.34 -4.01 13.37
CA GLU A 356 27.23 -4.43 12.30
C GLU A 356 27.95 -3.27 11.57
N ASP A 357 27.43 -2.03 11.65
CA ASP A 357 28.11 -0.87 11.03
C ASP A 357 27.91 0.45 11.79
N VAL A 358 28.75 0.67 12.80
CA VAL A 358 28.71 1.86 13.67
C VAL A 358 29.07 3.15 12.91
N HIS A 359 29.84 3.07 11.81
CA HIS A 359 30.28 4.25 11.06
C HIS A 359 29.13 4.90 10.28
N LYS A 360 28.29 4.11 9.64
CA LYS A 360 27.08 4.61 8.93
C LYS A 360 26.09 5.27 9.88
N LEU A 361 25.97 4.78 11.12
CA LEU A 361 25.11 5.39 12.13
C LEU A 361 25.60 6.79 12.52
N ILE A 362 26.93 6.93 12.69
CA ILE A 362 27.55 8.21 13.03
C ILE A 362 27.34 9.23 11.90
N ASP A 363 27.50 8.82 10.64
CA ASP A 363 27.32 9.70 9.48
C ASP A 363 25.86 10.12 9.31
N PHE A 364 24.92 9.23 9.53
CA PHE A 364 23.50 9.56 9.53
C PHE A 364 23.12 10.54 10.66
N LEU A 365 23.66 10.34 11.86
CA LEU A 365 23.42 11.27 12.99
C LEU A 365 24.03 12.64 12.75
N LYS A 366 25.18 12.71 12.05
CA LYS A 366 25.79 13.99 11.61
C LYS A 366 24.93 14.70 10.58
N LEU A 367 24.39 13.98 9.59
CA LEU A 367 23.46 14.56 8.60
C LEU A 367 22.21 15.13 9.26
N LYS A 368 21.65 14.46 10.26
CA LYS A 368 20.47 14.94 10.98
C LYS A 368 20.75 16.17 11.85
N ARG A 369 21.95 16.25 12.44
CA ARG A 369 22.33 17.41 13.26
C ARG A 369 22.51 18.66 12.42
N ASN A 370 23.11 18.55 11.24
CA ASN A 370 23.29 19.68 10.33
C ASN A 370 21.97 20.22 9.75
N GLN A 371 20.88 19.43 9.76
CA GLN A 371 19.55 19.89 9.36
C GLN A 371 18.76 20.60 10.47
N GLN A 372 19.17 20.48 11.74
CA GLN A 372 18.51 21.12 12.88
C GLN A 372 19.15 22.47 13.26
N ASP A 373 20.35 22.76 12.73
CA ASP A 373 21.06 24.03 13.00
C ASP A 373 20.74 25.12 11.95
N ASP A 374 19.91 24.80 10.93
CA ASP A 374 19.48 25.72 9.86
C ASP A 374 18.00 26.17 9.95
N ASP A 375 17.31 25.94 11.09
CA ASP A 375 15.94 26.45 11.36
C ASP A 375 15.94 27.58 12.40
#